data_58c4efd70c9504b63fca21d67c7bc725
#
_entry.id   58c4efd70c9504b63fca21d67c7bc725
#
_cell.length_a   1.000
_cell.length_b   1.000
_cell.length_c   1.000
_cell.angle_alpha   90.00
_cell.angle_beta   90.00
_cell.angle_gamma   90.00
#
_symmetry.space_group_name_H-M   'P 1'
#
loop_
_entity.id
_entity.type
_entity.pdbx_description
1 polymer ?
#
loop_
_entity_poly.entity_id
_entity_poly.type
_entity_poly.pdbx_seq_one_letter_code
_entity_poly.pdbx_strand_id
1 'polypeptide(L)'
;MTGVQTCALPILTRLLQDNNIAPTIIELNRDNVRCLREAGVSAVYGDASHSEILQGAGVGSAGSLILSAAGLHASAEMIRLARGLNPAIRILARAAYVRDSPALHQAGAEYVFSGEGEVALAMTEALLRSLGATPEQIDRERERVHRDLVGGSTITVRQDTPMDTWKPGRAERTWEGGGER
;
A
#
# COMPACT_ATOMS: atom_id res chain seq x y z
N MET A 1 -0.84 -29.45 2.77
CA MET A 1 0.34 -28.56 2.77
C MET A 1 -0.14 -27.16 2.43
N THR A 2 -0.32 -26.34 3.44
CA THR A 2 -0.78 -24.96 3.30
C THR A 2 0.40 -24.10 2.85
N GLY A 3 0.43 -23.78 1.56
CA GLY A 3 1.36 -22.79 1.05
C GLY A 3 1.04 -21.43 1.68
N VAL A 4 1.91 -20.93 2.54
CA VAL A 4 1.83 -19.57 3.08
C VAL A 4 2.05 -18.61 1.93
N GLN A 5 0.98 -18.07 1.39
CA GLN A 5 1.09 -16.98 0.43
C GLN A 5 1.46 -15.70 1.19
N THR A 6 2.66 -15.21 0.96
CA THR A 6 3.18 -13.92 1.46
C THR A 6 2.63 -12.73 0.66
N CYS A 7 1.38 -12.79 0.21
CA CYS A 7 0.73 -11.75 -0.58
C CYS A 7 -0.15 -10.88 0.34
N ALA A 8 -0.15 -9.58 0.13
CA ALA A 8 -1.05 -8.64 0.82
C ALA A 8 -2.54 -8.89 0.49
N LEU A 9 -2.82 -9.67 -0.55
CA LEU A 9 -4.17 -9.91 -1.08
C LEU A 9 -5.15 -10.50 -0.06
N PRO A 10 -4.83 -11.54 0.74
CA PRO A 10 -5.76 -12.08 1.74
C PRO A 10 -6.13 -11.06 2.82
N ILE A 11 -5.16 -10.26 3.27
CA ILE A 11 -5.38 -9.22 4.29
C ILE A 11 -6.27 -8.14 3.72
N LEU A 12 -5.96 -7.66 2.51
CA LEU A 12 -6.72 -6.63 1.82
C LEU A 12 -8.16 -7.08 1.55
N THR A 13 -8.36 -8.31 1.06
CA THR A 13 -9.67 -8.90 0.80
C THR A 13 -10.53 -8.93 2.06
N ARG A 14 -9.95 -9.40 3.18
CA ARG A 14 -10.64 -9.45 4.46
C ARG A 14 -11.04 -8.05 4.95
N LEU A 15 -10.10 -7.10 4.93
CA LEU A 15 -10.38 -5.72 5.35
C LEU A 15 -11.46 -5.05 4.50
N LEU A 16 -11.50 -5.30 3.20
CA LEU A 16 -12.56 -4.79 2.33
C LEU A 16 -13.92 -5.41 2.71
N GLN A 17 -13.98 -6.73 2.90
CA GLN A 17 -15.21 -7.42 3.30
C GLN A 17 -15.70 -6.97 4.68
N ASP A 18 -14.82 -6.80 5.66
CA ASP A 18 -15.15 -6.28 6.99
C ASP A 18 -15.77 -4.87 6.92
N ASN A 19 -15.51 -4.12 5.84
CA ASN A 19 -16.10 -2.81 5.54
C ASN A 19 -17.24 -2.86 4.53
N ASN A 20 -17.86 -4.02 4.29
CA ASN A 20 -18.97 -4.24 3.35
C ASN A 20 -18.62 -3.90 1.89
N ILE A 21 -17.36 -4.00 1.51
CA ILE A 21 -16.88 -3.85 0.14
C ILE A 21 -16.64 -5.24 -0.43
N ALA A 22 -17.39 -5.61 -1.48
CA ALA A 22 -17.24 -6.90 -2.15
C ALA A 22 -16.21 -6.78 -3.29
N PRO A 23 -14.97 -7.26 -3.14
CA PRO A 23 -13.98 -7.21 -4.20
C PRO A 23 -14.18 -8.32 -5.21
N THR A 24 -13.82 -8.06 -6.48
CA THR A 24 -13.56 -9.09 -7.49
C THR A 24 -12.05 -9.23 -7.65
N ILE A 25 -11.53 -10.45 -7.51
CA ILE A 25 -10.09 -10.72 -7.54
C ILE A 25 -9.71 -11.32 -8.90
N ILE A 26 -8.67 -10.80 -9.53
CA ILE A 26 -8.05 -11.40 -10.72
C ILE A 26 -6.81 -12.15 -10.26
N GLU A 27 -6.72 -13.44 -10.58
CA GLU A 27 -5.66 -14.33 -10.10
C GLU A 27 -5.23 -15.30 -11.20
N LEU A 28 -3.90 -15.46 -11.35
CA LEU A 28 -3.27 -16.37 -12.33
C LEU A 28 -3.24 -17.82 -11.89
N ASN A 29 -3.31 -18.09 -10.59
CA ASN A 29 -3.27 -19.43 -10.05
C ASN A 29 -4.68 -19.99 -9.92
N ARG A 30 -4.97 -21.10 -10.64
CA ARG A 30 -6.28 -21.75 -10.66
C ARG A 30 -6.72 -22.26 -9.27
N ASP A 31 -5.79 -22.76 -8.48
CA ASP A 31 -6.10 -23.28 -7.14
C ASP A 31 -6.49 -22.15 -6.20
N ASN A 32 -5.81 -20.99 -6.31
CA ASN A 32 -6.20 -19.79 -5.56
C ASN A 32 -7.60 -19.30 -5.96
N VAL A 33 -7.89 -19.25 -7.27
CA VAL A 33 -9.23 -18.88 -7.75
C VAL A 33 -10.30 -19.80 -7.16
N ARG A 34 -10.04 -21.11 -7.15
CA ARG A 34 -10.96 -22.08 -6.54
C ARG A 34 -11.17 -21.81 -5.06
N CYS A 35 -10.08 -21.66 -4.29
CA CYS A 35 -10.16 -21.36 -2.86
C CYS A 35 -10.92 -20.05 -2.57
N LEU A 36 -10.69 -19.00 -3.36
CA LEU A 36 -11.40 -17.73 -3.22
C LEU A 36 -12.90 -17.89 -3.44
N ARG A 37 -13.30 -18.61 -4.49
CA ARG A 37 -14.71 -18.88 -4.80
C ARG A 37 -15.39 -19.75 -3.73
N GLU A 38 -14.70 -20.77 -3.21
CA GLU A 38 -15.17 -21.59 -2.10
C GLU A 38 -15.36 -20.75 -0.82
N ALA A 39 -14.54 -19.71 -0.62
CA ALA A 39 -14.69 -18.73 0.45
C ALA A 39 -15.73 -17.63 0.17
N GLY A 40 -16.50 -17.72 -0.94
CA GLY A 40 -17.53 -16.73 -1.29
C GLY A 40 -17.00 -15.43 -1.87
N VAL A 41 -15.71 -15.39 -2.29
CA VAL A 41 -15.11 -14.21 -2.91
C VAL A 41 -15.22 -14.30 -4.43
N SER A 42 -15.68 -13.23 -5.09
CA SER A 42 -15.69 -13.16 -6.55
C SER A 42 -14.25 -13.22 -7.09
N ALA A 43 -13.98 -14.16 -7.99
CA ALA A 43 -12.65 -14.33 -8.55
C ALA A 43 -12.69 -14.69 -10.05
N VAL A 44 -11.83 -14.04 -10.83
CA VAL A 44 -11.61 -14.26 -12.27
C VAL A 44 -10.23 -14.87 -12.45
N TYR A 45 -10.17 -15.99 -13.15
CA TYR A 45 -8.91 -16.60 -13.54
C TYR A 45 -8.37 -15.91 -14.79
N GLY A 46 -7.16 -15.43 -14.76
CA GLY A 46 -6.50 -14.87 -15.92
C GLY A 46 -5.41 -13.85 -15.56
N ASP A 47 -4.75 -13.37 -16.60
CA ASP A 47 -3.74 -12.33 -16.51
C ASP A 47 -4.37 -10.95 -16.71
N ALA A 48 -4.25 -10.09 -15.70
CA ALA A 48 -4.78 -8.73 -15.72
C ALA A 48 -4.10 -7.80 -16.75
N SER A 49 -3.02 -8.23 -17.40
CA SER A 49 -2.43 -7.52 -18.54
C SER A 49 -3.26 -7.65 -19.83
N HIS A 50 -4.31 -8.48 -19.81
CA HIS A 50 -5.23 -8.65 -20.94
C HIS A 50 -6.54 -7.90 -20.71
N SER A 51 -6.92 -7.06 -21.67
CA SER A 51 -8.14 -6.24 -21.60
C SER A 51 -9.40 -7.06 -21.38
N GLU A 52 -9.50 -8.24 -21.99
CA GLU A 52 -10.64 -9.15 -21.85
C GLU A 52 -10.83 -9.64 -20.40
N ILE A 53 -9.72 -9.88 -19.69
CA ILE A 53 -9.74 -10.29 -18.28
C ILE A 53 -10.20 -9.15 -17.39
N LEU A 54 -9.70 -7.93 -17.63
CA LEU A 54 -10.15 -6.72 -16.92
C LEU A 54 -11.64 -6.45 -17.16
N GLN A 55 -12.13 -6.62 -18.40
CA GLN A 55 -13.54 -6.51 -18.72
C GLN A 55 -14.38 -7.58 -18.02
N GLY A 56 -13.94 -8.84 -18.06
CA GLY A 56 -14.58 -9.95 -17.37
C GLY A 56 -14.63 -9.80 -15.85
N ALA A 57 -13.69 -9.06 -15.27
CA ALA A 57 -13.68 -8.70 -13.86
C ALA A 57 -14.53 -7.46 -13.52
N GLY A 58 -15.14 -6.81 -14.51
CA GLY A 58 -16.04 -5.68 -14.33
C GLY A 58 -15.35 -4.33 -14.18
N VAL A 59 -14.11 -4.18 -14.63
CA VAL A 59 -13.34 -2.93 -14.52
C VAL A 59 -14.06 -1.74 -15.15
N GLY A 60 -14.81 -1.96 -16.25
CA GLY A 60 -15.58 -0.90 -16.91
C GLY A 60 -16.60 -0.17 -16.03
N SER A 61 -17.07 -0.81 -14.95
CA SER A 61 -18.02 -0.24 -13.98
C SER A 61 -17.48 -0.17 -12.55
N ALA A 62 -16.25 -0.63 -12.33
CA ALA A 62 -15.64 -0.63 -11.02
C ALA A 62 -15.28 0.79 -10.55
N GLY A 63 -15.50 1.09 -9.27
CA GLY A 63 -15.10 2.36 -8.68
C GLY A 63 -13.59 2.45 -8.42
N SER A 64 -12.94 1.30 -8.19
CA SER A 64 -11.51 1.25 -7.88
C SER A 64 -10.84 -0.02 -8.39
N LEU A 65 -9.56 0.09 -8.78
CA LEU A 65 -8.66 -1.01 -9.09
C LEU A 65 -7.47 -0.98 -8.14
N ILE A 66 -7.14 -2.11 -7.54
CA ILE A 66 -6.00 -2.24 -6.63
C ILE A 66 -5.00 -3.24 -7.22
N LEU A 67 -3.81 -2.77 -7.54
CA LEU A 67 -2.69 -3.58 -8.01
C LEU A 67 -1.76 -3.92 -6.84
N SER A 68 -1.96 -5.07 -6.21
CA SER A 68 -1.23 -5.49 -5.00
C SER A 68 0.08 -6.22 -5.27
N ALA A 69 0.23 -6.80 -6.45
CA ALA A 69 1.42 -7.57 -6.84
C ALA A 69 1.64 -7.47 -8.34
N ALA A 70 2.66 -6.75 -8.77
CA ALA A 70 3.12 -6.75 -10.15
C ALA A 70 4.51 -6.13 -10.27
N GLY A 71 5.27 -6.51 -11.30
CA GLY A 71 6.46 -5.78 -11.71
C GLY A 71 6.08 -4.44 -12.34
N LEU A 72 6.99 -3.47 -12.31
CA LEU A 72 6.75 -2.09 -12.77
C LEU A 72 6.11 -2.01 -14.17
N HIS A 73 6.64 -2.74 -15.14
CA HIS A 73 6.15 -2.69 -16.53
C HIS A 73 4.72 -3.25 -16.65
N ALA A 74 4.46 -4.40 -16.04
CA ALA A 74 3.13 -5.00 -16.06
C ALA A 74 2.10 -4.11 -15.34
N SER A 75 2.46 -3.51 -14.22
CA SER A 75 1.58 -2.56 -13.50
C SER A 75 1.24 -1.34 -14.34
N ALA A 76 2.22 -0.74 -15.02
CA ALA A 76 2.00 0.43 -15.85
C ALA A 76 1.09 0.11 -17.05
N GLU A 77 1.22 -1.08 -17.63
CA GLU A 77 0.35 -1.53 -18.74
C GLU A 77 -1.08 -1.77 -18.26
N MET A 78 -1.25 -2.51 -17.16
CA MET A 78 -2.57 -2.73 -16.55
C MET A 78 -3.29 -1.42 -16.20
N ILE A 79 -2.56 -0.43 -15.68
CA ILE A 79 -3.11 0.90 -15.36
C ILE A 79 -3.64 1.57 -16.63
N ARG A 80 -2.87 1.58 -17.73
CA ARG A 80 -3.30 2.18 -18.99
C ARG A 80 -4.52 1.48 -19.58
N LEU A 81 -4.54 0.14 -19.55
CA LEU A 81 -5.68 -0.66 -20.00
C LEU A 81 -6.94 -0.37 -19.18
N ALA A 82 -6.81 -0.34 -17.86
CA ALA A 82 -7.93 -0.04 -16.96
C ALA A 82 -8.48 1.38 -17.20
N ARG A 83 -7.63 2.37 -17.38
CA ARG A 83 -8.02 3.75 -17.76
C ARG A 83 -8.69 3.81 -19.13
N GLY A 84 -8.28 2.99 -20.08
CA GLY A 84 -8.94 2.87 -21.38
C GLY A 84 -10.34 2.29 -21.29
N LEU A 85 -10.57 1.34 -20.37
CA LEU A 85 -11.87 0.74 -20.12
C LEU A 85 -12.79 1.62 -19.26
N ASN A 86 -12.21 2.33 -18.31
CA ASN A 86 -12.93 3.18 -17.37
C ASN A 86 -12.06 4.39 -16.99
N PRO A 87 -12.23 5.53 -17.68
CA PRO A 87 -11.44 6.74 -17.42
C PRO A 87 -11.61 7.30 -16.00
N ALA A 88 -12.72 7.00 -15.32
CA ALA A 88 -13.02 7.50 -13.98
C ALA A 88 -12.57 6.56 -12.87
N ILE A 89 -12.03 5.37 -13.19
CA ILE A 89 -11.66 4.38 -12.18
C ILE A 89 -10.52 4.90 -11.29
N ARG A 90 -10.67 4.80 -9.98
CA ARG A 90 -9.60 5.08 -9.02
C ARG A 90 -8.59 3.94 -9.03
N ILE A 91 -7.29 4.25 -9.18
CA ILE A 91 -6.25 3.23 -9.26
C ILE A 91 -5.25 3.40 -8.14
N LEU A 92 -5.15 2.34 -7.32
CA LEU A 92 -4.19 2.20 -6.24
C LEU A 92 -3.17 1.14 -6.67
N ALA A 93 -1.89 1.46 -6.66
CA ALA A 93 -0.84 0.55 -7.11
C ALA A 93 0.23 0.36 -6.04
N ARG A 94 0.74 -0.88 -5.94
CA ARG A 94 1.92 -1.17 -5.16
C ARG A 94 3.16 -1.08 -6.05
N ALA A 95 4.15 -0.29 -5.63
CA ALA A 95 5.50 -0.28 -6.18
C ALA A 95 6.39 -1.24 -5.40
N ALA A 96 7.34 -1.90 -6.07
CA ALA A 96 8.36 -2.69 -5.40
C ALA A 96 9.34 -1.76 -4.65
N TYR A 97 9.72 -0.66 -5.28
CA TYR A 97 10.65 0.33 -4.77
C TYR A 97 10.08 1.74 -4.88
N VAL A 98 10.51 2.64 -3.99
CA VAL A 98 10.11 4.07 -4.01
C VAL A 98 10.39 4.71 -5.37
N ARG A 99 11.53 4.41 -5.98
CA ARG A 99 11.95 4.93 -7.30
C ARG A 99 11.00 4.59 -8.45
N ASP A 100 10.14 3.58 -8.28
CA ASP A 100 9.19 3.13 -9.32
C ASP A 100 7.88 3.94 -9.28
N SER A 101 7.63 4.68 -8.20
CA SER A 101 6.38 5.42 -7.98
C SER A 101 6.10 6.46 -9.07
N PRO A 102 7.06 7.26 -9.54
CA PRO A 102 6.79 8.25 -10.58
C PRO A 102 6.27 7.64 -11.88
N ALA A 103 6.79 6.48 -12.28
CA ALA A 103 6.36 5.79 -13.51
C ALA A 103 4.92 5.25 -13.40
N LEU A 104 4.49 4.79 -12.23
CA LEU A 104 3.13 4.33 -11.99
C LEU A 104 2.14 5.50 -11.94
N HIS A 105 2.51 6.64 -11.33
CA HIS A 105 1.72 7.87 -11.39
C HIS A 105 1.58 8.38 -12.83
N GLN A 106 2.66 8.38 -13.60
CA GLN A 106 2.63 8.77 -15.00
C GLN A 106 1.76 7.84 -15.85
N ALA A 107 1.67 6.54 -15.48
CA ALA A 107 0.76 5.61 -16.14
C ALA A 107 -0.72 5.87 -15.78
N GLY A 108 -1.02 6.61 -14.71
CA GLY A 108 -2.36 6.99 -14.30
C GLY A 108 -2.81 6.44 -12.94
N ALA A 109 -1.88 5.92 -12.10
CA ALA A 109 -2.22 5.56 -10.72
C ALA A 109 -2.45 6.84 -9.89
N GLU A 110 -3.54 6.85 -9.12
CA GLU A 110 -3.86 7.95 -8.19
C GLU A 110 -3.03 7.84 -6.91
N TYR A 111 -2.89 6.61 -6.40
CA TYR A 111 -2.09 6.32 -5.21
C TYR A 111 -1.08 5.23 -5.51
N VAL A 112 0.16 5.44 -5.06
CA VAL A 112 1.24 4.45 -5.18
C VAL A 112 1.87 4.24 -3.81
N PHE A 113 1.88 2.98 -3.38
CA PHE A 113 2.43 2.54 -2.10
C PHE A 113 3.69 1.71 -2.34
N SER A 114 4.82 2.10 -1.78
CA SER A 114 6.04 1.28 -1.82
C SER A 114 6.23 0.55 -0.49
N GLY A 115 6.64 -0.72 -0.57
CA GLY A 115 6.91 -1.49 0.65
C GLY A 115 7.99 -0.85 1.52
N GLU A 116 9.01 -0.25 0.91
CA GLU A 116 10.08 0.47 1.61
C GLU A 116 9.53 1.72 2.32
N GLY A 117 8.73 2.53 1.63
CA GLY A 117 8.16 3.75 2.16
C GLY A 117 7.18 3.49 3.31
N GLU A 118 6.28 2.52 3.13
CA GLU A 118 5.29 2.17 4.15
C GLU A 118 5.94 1.60 5.42
N VAL A 119 6.96 0.75 5.28
CA VAL A 119 7.70 0.20 6.43
C VAL A 119 8.46 1.32 7.16
N ALA A 120 9.17 2.18 6.43
CA ALA A 120 9.88 3.30 7.03
C ALA A 120 8.92 4.25 7.77
N LEU A 121 7.75 4.52 7.19
CA LEU A 121 6.72 5.34 7.80
C LEU A 121 6.18 4.72 9.09
N ALA A 122 5.82 3.43 9.05
CA ALA A 122 5.33 2.71 10.22
C ALA A 122 6.36 2.67 11.38
N MET A 123 7.63 2.46 11.06
CA MET A 123 8.73 2.50 12.05
C MET A 123 8.89 3.89 12.65
N THR A 124 8.85 4.93 11.82
CA THR A 124 8.94 6.33 12.27
C THR A 124 7.77 6.70 13.17
N GLU A 125 6.55 6.32 12.82
CA GLU A 125 5.36 6.54 13.64
C GLU A 125 5.47 5.87 15.02
N ALA A 126 5.91 4.60 15.05
CA ALA A 126 6.11 3.87 16.30
C ALA A 126 7.15 4.57 17.20
N LEU A 127 8.24 5.04 16.61
CA LEU A 127 9.26 5.80 17.32
C LEU A 127 8.69 7.14 17.84
N LEU A 128 8.03 7.93 17.01
CA LEU A 128 7.45 9.21 17.40
C LEU A 128 6.45 9.06 18.55
N ARG A 129 5.59 8.03 18.50
CA ARG A 129 4.67 7.71 19.61
C ARG A 129 5.42 7.40 20.90
N SER A 130 6.50 6.61 20.85
CA SER A 130 7.32 6.28 22.02
C SER A 130 8.02 7.49 22.63
N LEU A 131 8.23 8.52 21.82
CA LEU A 131 8.83 9.80 22.23
C LEU A 131 7.80 10.85 22.68
N GLY A 132 6.51 10.48 22.73
CA GLY A 132 5.43 11.34 23.20
C GLY A 132 4.90 12.32 22.15
N ALA A 133 5.12 12.07 20.86
CA ALA A 133 4.50 12.86 19.80
C ALA A 133 2.98 12.73 19.81
N THR A 134 2.27 13.82 19.54
CA THR A 134 0.80 13.80 19.45
C THR A 134 0.34 13.15 18.13
N PRO A 135 -0.90 12.62 18.05
CA PRO A 135 -1.46 12.11 16.81
C PRO A 135 -1.35 13.10 15.65
N GLU A 136 -1.61 14.38 15.89
CA GLU A 136 -1.55 15.44 14.87
C GLU A 136 -0.13 15.69 14.35
N GLN A 137 0.88 15.49 15.20
CA GLN A 137 2.28 15.55 14.78
C GLN A 137 2.64 14.37 13.89
N ILE A 138 2.17 13.18 14.25
CA ILE A 138 2.37 11.95 13.48
C ILE A 138 1.69 12.05 12.11
N ASP A 139 0.44 12.52 12.07
CA ASP A 139 -0.31 12.69 10.82
C ASP A 139 0.35 13.69 9.89
N ARG A 140 0.87 14.82 10.41
CA ARG A 140 1.64 15.78 9.60
C ARG A 140 2.90 15.18 8.98
N GLU A 141 3.63 14.36 9.73
CA GLU A 141 4.83 13.69 9.20
C GLU A 141 4.46 12.64 8.14
N ARG A 142 3.37 11.89 8.36
CA ARG A 142 2.81 10.96 7.38
C ARG A 142 2.47 11.66 6.07
N GLU A 143 1.71 12.75 6.13
CA GLU A 143 1.33 13.53 4.94
C GLU A 143 2.55 14.13 4.23
N ARG A 144 3.57 14.56 4.99
CA ARG A 144 4.82 15.05 4.42
C ARG A 144 5.54 13.97 3.65
N VAL A 145 5.74 12.80 4.24
CA VAL A 145 6.41 11.66 3.60
C VAL A 145 5.63 11.20 2.36
N HIS A 146 4.32 11.07 2.45
CA HIS A 146 3.51 10.71 1.28
C HIS A 146 3.64 11.73 0.15
N ARG A 147 3.65 13.02 0.47
CA ARG A 147 3.81 14.08 -0.53
C ARG A 147 5.20 14.04 -1.19
N ASP A 148 6.25 13.81 -0.42
CA ASP A 148 7.61 13.68 -0.92
C ASP A 148 7.76 12.44 -1.82
N LEU A 149 7.13 11.32 -1.45
CA LEU A 149 7.12 10.08 -2.24
C LEU A 149 6.34 10.24 -3.56
N VAL A 150 5.20 10.92 -3.55
CA VAL A 150 4.39 11.20 -4.75
C VAL A 150 5.09 12.20 -5.67
N GLY A 151 5.77 13.19 -5.11
CA GLY A 151 6.49 14.22 -5.86
C GLY A 151 7.75 13.72 -6.57
N GLY A 152 8.12 12.45 -6.41
CA GLY A 152 9.35 11.89 -6.99
C GLY A 152 10.63 12.49 -6.40
N SER A 153 10.51 13.22 -5.31
CA SER A 153 11.66 13.79 -4.60
C SER A 153 12.44 12.65 -3.95
N THR A 154 13.70 12.50 -4.36
CA THR A 154 14.62 11.65 -3.61
C THR A 154 14.63 12.16 -2.17
N ILE A 155 14.29 11.31 -1.20
CA ILE A 155 14.41 11.67 0.21
C ILE A 155 15.90 11.86 0.49
N THR A 156 16.35 13.09 0.36
CA THR A 156 17.72 13.47 0.66
C THR A 156 17.82 13.61 2.17
N VAL A 157 18.69 12.82 2.78
CA VAL A 157 19.02 13.02 4.21
C VAL A 157 19.55 14.44 4.34
N ARG A 158 18.79 15.31 5.01
CA ARG A 158 19.24 16.68 5.29
C ARG A 158 20.41 16.60 6.26
N GLN A 159 21.59 17.00 5.78
CA GLN A 159 22.80 17.07 6.61
C GLN A 159 22.78 18.24 7.60
N ASP A 160 21.83 19.19 7.43
CA ASP A 160 21.87 20.49 8.08
C ASP A 160 20.70 20.78 9.02
N THR A 161 19.96 19.78 9.51
CA THR A 161 18.98 20.05 10.56
C THR A 161 19.72 19.93 11.90
N PRO A 162 19.99 21.04 12.62
CA PRO A 162 20.54 20.95 13.96
C PRO A 162 19.58 20.13 14.82
N MET A 163 20.11 19.17 15.54
CA MET A 163 19.37 18.32 16.50
C MET A 163 18.74 19.14 17.66
N ASP A 164 18.96 20.46 17.67
CA ASP A 164 18.58 21.36 18.75
C ASP A 164 17.11 21.80 18.78
N THR A 165 16.31 21.47 17.77
CA THR A 165 14.90 21.92 17.76
C THR A 165 13.90 20.87 18.26
N TRP A 166 14.35 19.65 18.48
CA TRP A 166 13.50 18.63 19.05
C TRP A 166 13.67 18.59 20.58
N LYS A 167 12.69 19.12 21.31
CA LYS A 167 12.60 18.96 22.77
C LYS A 167 11.66 17.81 23.06
N PRO A 168 12.15 16.64 23.57
CA PRO A 168 11.27 15.60 24.07
C PRO A 168 10.42 16.19 25.18
N GLY A 169 9.09 16.01 25.12
CA GLY A 169 8.25 16.21 26.28
C GLY A 169 8.87 15.39 27.42
N ARG A 170 9.04 16.00 28.60
CA ARG A 170 9.55 15.34 29.78
C ARG A 170 8.63 14.19 30.15
N ALA A 171 8.88 12.99 29.57
CA ALA A 171 8.40 11.76 30.17
C ALA A 171 9.34 11.50 31.35
N GLU A 172 8.86 11.69 32.57
CA GLU A 172 9.52 11.22 33.76
C GLU A 172 9.71 9.71 33.63
N ARG A 173 10.94 9.30 33.37
CA ARG A 173 11.31 7.89 33.40
C ARG A 173 11.50 7.49 34.86
N THR A 174 10.42 7.01 35.50
CA THR A 174 10.60 6.14 36.66
C THR A 174 10.94 4.74 36.19
N TRP A 175 12.22 4.54 35.91
CA TRP A 175 12.77 3.19 35.83
C TRP A 175 13.07 2.75 37.27
N GLU A 176 12.06 2.21 37.96
CA GLU A 176 12.30 1.48 39.22
C GLU A 176 12.92 0.14 38.84
N GLY A 177 14.24 0.06 39.05
CA GLY A 177 15.00 -1.17 38.97
C GLY A 177 14.50 -2.17 39.99
N GLY A 178 13.74 -3.18 39.55
CA GLY A 178 13.48 -4.40 40.33
C GLY A 178 14.72 -5.25 40.28
N GLY A 179 15.63 -5.01 41.21
CA GLY A 179 16.65 -5.98 41.60
C GLY A 179 16.08 -6.97 42.62
N GLU A 180 16.78 -8.13 42.71
CA GLU A 180 16.67 -9.19 43.72
C GLU A 180 15.53 -10.20 43.51
N ARG A 181 15.81 -11.43 43.19
CA ARG A 181 16.59 -12.62 43.71
C ARG A 181 16.41 -13.77 42.74
#